data_10abd6b50b6c43e1e0e02ad39281ea13
#
_entry.id   10abd6b50b6c43e1e0e02ad39281ea13
#
_cell.length_a   1.000
_cell.length_b   1.000
_cell.length_c   1.000
_cell.angle_alpha   90.00
_cell.angle_beta   90.00
_cell.angle_gamma   90.00
#
_symmetry.space_group_name_H-M   'P 1'
#
loop_
_entity.id
_entity.type
_entity.pdbx_description
1 polymer ?
#
loop_
_entity_poly.entity_id
_entity_poly.type
_entity_poly.pdbx_seq_one_letter_code
_entity_poly.pdbx_strand_id
1 'polypeptide(L)'
;MTTSATQGIKTVLHPVTDLAKAKLVYTALLGVEPMADAPYYVGYEAEGQQIGLVPGGGPQGMASPVAYWHVPDIEAKLAEVTAAGATVKEPARDVGFGRLVATVTDPDGNVLGLLQDP
;
A
#
# COMPACT_ATOMS: atom_id res chain seq x y z
N MET A 1 1.92 -28.28 2.56
CA MET A 1 2.85 -27.15 2.38
C MET A 1 2.48 -26.03 3.33
N THR A 2 3.48 -25.43 3.92
CA THR A 2 3.27 -24.34 4.86
C THR A 2 3.25 -23.01 4.12
N THR A 3 2.21 -22.22 4.33
CA THR A 3 2.16 -20.87 3.77
C THR A 3 2.95 -19.93 4.65
N SER A 4 3.54 -18.91 4.04
CA SER A 4 4.22 -17.85 4.79
C SER A 4 3.21 -16.96 5.45
N ALA A 5 3.40 -16.66 6.71
CA ALA A 5 2.58 -15.68 7.41
C ALA A 5 2.89 -14.28 6.88
N THR A 6 1.91 -13.40 6.95
CA THR A 6 2.13 -12.00 6.67
C THR A 6 3.07 -11.40 7.71
N GLN A 7 3.80 -10.36 7.30
CA GLN A 7 4.62 -9.57 8.22
C GLN A 7 3.85 -8.39 8.81
N GLY A 8 2.56 -8.31 8.50
CA GLY A 8 1.65 -7.33 9.05
C GLY A 8 1.35 -6.18 8.11
N ILE A 9 0.39 -5.37 8.51
CA ILE A 9 0.07 -4.12 7.81
C ILE A 9 1.06 -3.08 8.27
N LYS A 10 1.94 -2.65 7.37
CA LYS A 10 2.95 -1.65 7.71
C LYS A 10 2.87 -0.42 6.81
N THR A 11 2.06 -0.47 5.77
CA THR A 11 1.91 0.63 4.82
C THR A 11 0.43 0.86 4.55
N VAL A 12 -0.01 2.11 4.68
CA VAL A 12 -1.37 2.50 4.29
C VAL A 12 -1.25 3.70 3.37
N LEU A 13 -1.87 3.61 2.20
CA LEU A 13 -1.89 4.69 1.23
C LEU A 13 -3.23 5.40 1.31
N HIS A 14 -3.19 6.73 1.31
CA HIS A 14 -4.38 7.58 1.38
C HIS A 14 -4.49 8.40 0.11
N PRO A 15 -5.59 8.27 -0.65
CA PRO A 15 -5.81 9.16 -1.79
C PRO A 15 -6.17 10.55 -1.29
N VAL A 16 -5.56 11.58 -1.88
CA VAL A 16 -5.81 12.96 -1.49
C VAL A 16 -6.03 13.81 -2.74
N THR A 17 -6.79 14.90 -2.61
CA THR A 17 -7.02 15.81 -3.73
C THR A 17 -6.06 16.98 -3.72
N ASP A 18 -5.73 17.50 -2.54
CA ASP A 18 -4.81 18.62 -2.37
C ASP A 18 -3.64 18.18 -1.50
N LEU A 19 -2.53 17.85 -2.15
CA LEU A 19 -1.38 17.29 -1.46
C LEU A 19 -0.79 18.24 -0.42
N ALA A 20 -0.74 19.56 -0.74
CA ALA A 20 -0.18 20.54 0.18
C ALA A 20 -1.00 20.63 1.46
N LYS A 21 -2.34 20.65 1.34
CA LYS A 21 -3.22 20.71 2.51
C LYS A 21 -3.17 19.43 3.30
N ALA A 22 -3.18 18.30 2.61
CA ALA A 22 -3.09 16.99 3.28
C ALA A 22 -1.78 16.85 4.05
N LYS A 23 -0.69 17.32 3.47
CA LYS A 23 0.62 17.28 4.12
C LYS A 23 0.64 18.00 5.45
N LEU A 24 -0.05 19.14 5.54
CA LEU A 24 -0.15 19.88 6.81
C LEU A 24 -0.85 19.07 7.88
N VAL A 25 -1.97 18.43 7.50
CA VAL A 25 -2.76 17.63 8.44
C VAL A 25 -1.99 16.39 8.89
N TYR A 26 -1.39 15.67 7.96
CA TYR A 26 -0.72 14.41 8.31
C TYR A 26 0.58 14.65 9.07
N THR A 27 1.31 15.73 8.75
CA THR A 27 2.50 16.11 9.53
C THR A 27 2.12 16.42 10.98
N ALA A 28 1.03 17.15 11.17
CA ALA A 28 0.55 17.47 12.52
C ALA A 28 0.09 16.21 13.27
N LEU A 29 -0.64 15.33 12.57
CA LEU A 29 -1.14 14.10 13.19
C LEU A 29 -0.02 13.16 13.60
N LEU A 30 0.94 12.94 12.69
CA LEU A 30 2.00 11.97 12.91
C LEU A 30 3.15 12.52 13.77
N GLY A 31 3.30 13.85 13.80
CA GLY A 31 4.36 14.47 14.58
C GLY A 31 5.75 14.29 13.98
N VAL A 32 5.84 13.95 12.70
CA VAL A 32 7.11 13.78 11.99
C VAL A 32 7.02 14.44 10.62
N GLU A 33 8.16 14.83 10.07
CA GLU A 33 8.23 15.38 8.73
C GLU A 33 8.21 14.26 7.69
N PRO A 34 7.76 14.54 6.45
CA PRO A 34 7.79 13.53 5.41
C PRO A 34 9.19 13.01 5.15
N MET A 35 9.30 11.70 4.94
CA MET A 35 10.52 11.03 4.55
C MET A 35 10.72 11.10 3.03
N ALA A 36 9.61 11.09 2.29
CA ALA A 36 9.57 11.30 0.85
C ALA A 36 8.60 12.45 0.59
N ASP A 37 9.00 13.40 -0.25
CA ASP A 37 8.19 14.59 -0.51
C ASP A 37 8.35 14.97 -1.98
N ALA A 38 7.45 14.47 -2.80
CA ALA A 38 7.45 14.70 -4.24
C ALA A 38 6.06 15.16 -4.69
N PRO A 39 5.93 15.79 -5.86
CA PRO A 39 4.62 16.25 -6.33
C PRO A 39 3.60 15.13 -6.54
N TYR A 40 4.07 13.90 -6.72
CA TYR A 40 3.20 12.76 -6.99
C TYR A 40 3.07 11.81 -5.81
N TYR A 41 3.81 12.06 -4.70
CA TYR A 41 3.77 11.16 -3.56
C TYR A 41 4.44 11.81 -2.35
N VAL A 42 3.79 11.72 -1.19
CA VAL A 42 4.38 12.12 0.08
C VAL A 42 4.32 10.92 1.01
N GLY A 43 5.46 10.54 1.56
CA GLY A 43 5.56 9.38 2.44
C GLY A 43 6.09 9.74 3.81
N TYR A 44 5.49 9.14 4.83
CA TYR A 44 5.90 9.29 6.22
C TYR A 44 6.27 7.94 6.79
N GLU A 45 7.17 7.94 7.76
CA GLU A 45 7.44 6.76 8.56
C GLU A 45 7.37 7.15 10.04
N ALA A 46 6.55 6.44 10.81
CA ALA A 46 6.39 6.67 12.24
C ALA A 46 6.08 5.34 12.91
N GLU A 47 6.83 5.01 13.96
CA GLU A 47 6.61 3.78 14.76
C GLU A 47 6.59 2.52 13.90
N GLY A 48 7.45 2.43 12.90
CA GLY A 48 7.52 1.28 12.01
C GLY A 48 6.38 1.22 11.00
N GLN A 49 5.54 2.26 10.92
CA GLN A 49 4.42 2.34 9.99
C GLN A 49 4.76 3.32 8.87
N GLN A 50 4.36 3.00 7.67
CA GLN A 50 4.53 3.87 6.51
C GLN A 50 3.18 4.39 6.06
N ILE A 51 3.07 5.70 5.94
CA ILE A 51 1.84 6.37 5.51
C ILE A 51 2.16 7.12 4.22
N GLY A 52 1.42 6.83 3.16
CA GLY A 52 1.63 7.49 1.88
C GLY A 52 0.43 8.31 1.46
N LEU A 53 0.68 9.51 0.95
CA LEU A 53 -0.36 10.38 0.38
C LEU A 53 -0.22 10.35 -1.13
N VAL A 54 -1.32 10.02 -1.82
CA VAL A 54 -1.30 9.79 -3.27
C VAL A 54 -2.30 10.73 -3.93
N PRO A 55 -1.82 11.78 -4.63
CA PRO A 55 -2.73 12.72 -5.30
C PRO A 55 -3.56 12.02 -6.38
N GLY A 56 -4.87 12.27 -6.39
CA GLY A 56 -5.77 11.70 -7.38
C GLY A 56 -5.93 10.20 -7.32
N GLY A 57 -5.47 9.55 -6.24
CA GLY A 57 -5.57 8.10 -6.10
C GLY A 57 -4.50 7.31 -6.83
N GLY A 58 -3.54 8.00 -7.47
CA GLY A 58 -2.43 7.35 -8.17
C GLY A 58 -2.85 6.59 -9.42
N PRO A 59 -1.91 5.83 -10.02
CA PRO A 59 -2.19 5.09 -11.25
C PRO A 59 -3.32 4.06 -11.10
N GLN A 60 -3.55 3.54 -9.90
CA GLN A 60 -4.61 2.55 -9.65
C GLN A 60 -5.99 3.19 -9.53
N GLY A 61 -6.09 4.51 -9.48
CA GLY A 61 -7.38 5.18 -9.30
C GLY A 61 -8.01 4.88 -7.95
N MET A 62 -7.19 4.90 -6.91
CA MET A 62 -7.61 4.58 -5.55
C MET A 62 -8.69 5.55 -5.07
N ALA A 63 -9.82 5.02 -4.60
CA ALA A 63 -10.95 5.85 -4.15
C ALA A 63 -11.03 5.96 -2.63
N SER A 64 -10.32 5.10 -1.90
CA SER A 64 -10.29 5.07 -0.44
C SER A 64 -8.93 4.56 0.02
N PRO A 65 -8.58 4.74 1.29
CA PRO A 65 -7.31 4.22 1.79
C PRO A 65 -7.18 2.71 1.57
N VAL A 66 -5.99 2.26 1.25
CA VAL A 66 -5.68 0.85 1.06
C VAL A 66 -4.56 0.45 1.99
N ALA A 67 -4.80 -0.57 2.80
CA ALA A 67 -3.80 -1.16 3.66
C ALA A 67 -3.02 -2.22 2.87
N TYR A 68 -1.69 -2.21 3.03
CA TYR A 68 -0.82 -3.16 2.37
C TYR A 68 -0.20 -4.08 3.40
N TRP A 69 -0.43 -5.38 3.21
CA TRP A 69 0.20 -6.42 4.02
C TRP A 69 1.57 -6.73 3.44
N HIS A 70 2.60 -6.61 4.27
CA HIS A 70 3.95 -6.97 3.85
C HIS A 70 4.09 -8.48 3.87
N VAL A 71 4.63 -9.03 2.78
CA VAL A 71 4.78 -10.48 2.61
C VAL A 71 6.18 -10.78 2.08
N PRO A 72 6.74 -11.95 2.40
CA PRO A 72 8.09 -12.30 1.93
C PRO A 72 8.14 -12.67 0.45
N ASP A 73 7.04 -13.16 -0.13
CA ASP A 73 6.99 -13.58 -1.54
C ASP A 73 5.62 -13.24 -2.09
N ILE A 74 5.54 -12.12 -2.83
CA ILE A 74 4.27 -11.59 -3.31
C ILE A 74 3.61 -12.48 -4.35
N GLU A 75 4.40 -13.12 -5.23
CA GLU A 75 3.82 -14.00 -6.24
C GLU A 75 3.22 -15.26 -5.61
N ALA A 76 3.90 -15.83 -4.63
CA ALA A 76 3.38 -16.97 -3.91
C ALA A 76 2.10 -16.61 -3.14
N LYS A 77 2.09 -15.42 -2.50
CA LYS A 77 0.92 -14.98 -1.75
C LYS A 77 -0.26 -14.70 -2.68
N LEU A 78 -0.01 -14.10 -3.85
CA LEU A 78 -1.05 -13.90 -4.85
C LEU A 78 -1.67 -15.22 -5.27
N ALA A 79 -0.85 -16.23 -5.51
CA ALA A 79 -1.36 -17.55 -5.88
C ALA A 79 -2.22 -18.15 -4.77
N GLU A 80 -1.78 -18.02 -3.51
CA GLU A 80 -2.51 -18.56 -2.37
C GLU A 80 -3.88 -17.88 -2.19
N VAL A 81 -3.93 -16.56 -2.21
CA VAL A 81 -5.19 -15.85 -1.97
C VAL A 81 -6.15 -16.01 -3.14
N THR A 82 -5.62 -16.10 -4.37
CA THR A 82 -6.44 -16.36 -5.55
C THR A 82 -7.08 -17.74 -5.47
N ALA A 83 -6.30 -18.75 -5.07
CA ALA A 83 -6.84 -20.09 -4.88
C ALA A 83 -7.89 -20.12 -3.77
N ALA A 84 -7.81 -19.23 -2.81
CA ALA A 84 -8.76 -19.16 -1.70
C ALA A 84 -10.02 -18.32 -2.02
N GLY A 85 -10.09 -17.70 -3.20
CA GLY A 85 -11.29 -16.99 -3.63
C GLY A 85 -11.12 -15.51 -3.92
N ALA A 86 -9.92 -14.96 -3.76
CA ALA A 86 -9.67 -13.56 -4.10
C ALA A 86 -9.49 -13.38 -5.60
N THR A 87 -9.72 -12.17 -6.07
CA THR A 87 -9.53 -11.79 -7.46
C THR A 87 -8.42 -10.74 -7.55
N VAL A 88 -7.48 -10.94 -8.47
CA VAL A 88 -6.42 -9.96 -8.68
C VAL A 88 -7.03 -8.70 -9.29
N LYS A 89 -6.82 -7.56 -8.64
CA LYS A 89 -7.22 -6.26 -9.17
C LYS A 89 -6.07 -5.62 -9.94
N GLU A 90 -4.89 -5.56 -9.32
CA GLU A 90 -3.67 -5.08 -9.95
C GLU A 90 -2.58 -6.12 -9.73
N PRO A 91 -1.98 -6.68 -10.79
CA PRO A 91 -0.91 -7.66 -10.62
C PRO A 91 0.33 -7.03 -10.00
N ALA A 92 1.26 -7.85 -9.55
CA ALA A 92 2.48 -7.37 -8.94
C ALA A 92 3.28 -6.52 -9.92
N ARG A 93 3.76 -5.37 -9.45
CA ARG A 93 4.61 -4.49 -10.25
C ARG A 93 5.64 -3.83 -9.35
N ASP A 94 6.76 -3.46 -9.94
CA ASP A 94 7.84 -2.76 -9.25
C ASP A 94 7.49 -1.27 -9.18
N VAL A 95 7.51 -0.70 -7.98
CA VAL A 95 7.21 0.71 -7.77
C VAL A 95 8.47 1.52 -7.45
N GLY A 96 9.64 0.91 -7.63
CA GLY A 96 10.94 1.54 -7.42
C GLY A 96 11.76 0.79 -6.39
N PHE A 97 13.06 0.72 -6.65
CA PHE A 97 14.05 0.12 -5.74
C PHE A 97 13.75 -1.34 -5.37
N GLY A 98 13.07 -2.06 -6.26
CA GLY A 98 12.76 -3.47 -6.04
C GLY A 98 11.55 -3.74 -5.18
N ARG A 99 10.82 -2.71 -4.74
CA ARG A 99 9.58 -2.89 -3.98
C ARG A 99 8.46 -3.30 -4.94
N LEU A 100 7.80 -4.40 -4.64
CA LEU A 100 6.68 -4.90 -5.45
C LEU A 100 5.38 -4.69 -4.71
N VAL A 101 4.34 -4.27 -5.43
CA VAL A 101 3.01 -4.09 -4.85
C VAL A 101 1.98 -4.74 -5.76
N ALA A 102 0.89 -5.21 -5.16
CA ALA A 102 -0.25 -5.77 -5.88
C ALA A 102 -1.52 -5.51 -5.06
N THR A 103 -2.67 -5.54 -5.72
CA THR A 103 -3.95 -5.49 -5.01
C THR A 103 -4.85 -6.62 -5.48
N VAL A 104 -5.62 -7.13 -4.54
CA VAL A 104 -6.67 -8.13 -4.82
C VAL A 104 -7.97 -7.65 -4.18
N THR A 105 -9.07 -8.24 -4.59
CA THR A 105 -10.35 -8.03 -3.91
C THR A 105 -10.78 -9.34 -3.27
N ASP A 106 -11.37 -9.23 -2.09
CA ASP A 106 -12.01 -10.38 -1.46
C ASP A 106 -13.40 -10.60 -2.06
N PRO A 107 -14.14 -11.66 -1.67
CA PRO A 107 -15.47 -11.91 -2.23
C PRO A 107 -16.47 -10.77 -2.04
N ASP A 108 -16.27 -9.91 -1.05
CA ASP A 108 -17.16 -8.77 -0.78
C ASP A 108 -16.70 -7.50 -1.48
N GLY A 109 -15.62 -7.56 -2.26
CA GLY A 109 -15.10 -6.41 -3.00
C GLY A 109 -14.15 -5.52 -2.21
N ASN A 110 -13.75 -5.93 -1.02
CA ASN A 110 -12.75 -5.17 -0.25
C ASN A 110 -11.40 -5.24 -0.95
N VAL A 111 -10.73 -4.10 -1.07
CA VAL A 111 -9.42 -4.05 -1.71
C VAL A 111 -8.34 -4.32 -0.67
N LEU A 112 -7.51 -5.31 -0.94
CA LEU A 112 -6.41 -5.72 -0.07
C LEU A 112 -5.11 -5.52 -0.82
N GLY A 113 -4.16 -4.81 -0.19
CA GLY A 113 -2.85 -4.58 -0.78
C GLY A 113 -1.82 -5.59 -0.29
N LEU A 114 -0.94 -6.00 -1.18
CA LEU A 114 0.21 -6.83 -0.85
C LEU A 114 1.47 -6.08 -1.23
N LEU A 115 2.50 -6.20 -0.41
CA LEU A 115 3.75 -5.49 -0.62
C LEU A 115 4.92 -6.39 -0.25
N GLN A 116 5.90 -6.45 -1.14
CA GLN A 116 7.14 -7.17 -0.87
C GLN A 116 8.30 -6.21 -1.01
N ASP A 117 9.11 -6.08 0.05
CA ASP A 117 10.33 -5.31 0.00
C ASP A 117 11.47 -6.17 -0.52
N PRO A 118 12.48 -5.55 -1.18
CA PRO A 118 13.63 -6.29 -1.68
C PRO A 118 14.43 -6.97 -0.58
#